data_4cfd083e4a754a877a3b3f962b3be0a3
#
_entry.id   4cfd083e4a754a877a3b3f962b3be0a3
#
_cell.length_a   1.000
_cell.length_b   1.000
_cell.length_c   1.000
_cell.angle_alpha   90.00
_cell.angle_beta   90.00
_cell.angle_gamma   90.00
#
_symmetry.space_group_name_H-M   'P 1'
#
loop_
_entity.id
_entity.type
_entity.pdbx_description
1 polymer ?
#
loop_
_entity_poly.entity_id
_entity_poly.type
_entity_poly.pdbx_seq_one_letter_code
_entity_poly.pdbx_strand_id
1 'polypeptide(L)'
;MKTLIIFLLLTVPALAQPWPHNPPPIGHLFLKQEYWNYIKEAAQRYQISPYLIQAVCAIESRYDKDAKSGRCFGLMQLHQDTAKKYGVDSRAPRANIMGGAAVLASLMKRYDGDIRKVLRKYNSTCTAAYEREVIRAYNQAQHFEISSLPPNKPNKPRN
;
A
#
# COMPACT_ATOMS: atom_id res chain seq x y z
N MET A 1 -6.70 -41.42 24.07
CA MET A 1 -5.91 -40.25 24.49
C MET A 1 -6.02 -39.20 23.40
N LYS A 2 -6.70 -38.07 23.66
CA LYS A 2 -6.86 -36.98 22.69
C LYS A 2 -5.73 -35.97 22.92
N THR A 3 -4.79 -35.88 21.99
CA THR A 3 -3.68 -34.94 22.03
C THR A 3 -4.22 -33.52 21.75
N LEU A 4 -4.26 -32.68 22.77
CA LEU A 4 -4.63 -31.27 22.69
C LEU A 4 -3.45 -30.51 22.06
N ILE A 5 -3.56 -30.16 20.78
CA ILE A 5 -2.60 -29.27 20.13
C ILE A 5 -2.93 -27.84 20.59
N ILE A 6 -2.15 -27.32 21.54
CA ILE A 6 -2.21 -25.93 21.95
C ILE A 6 -1.52 -25.13 20.85
N PHE A 7 -2.31 -24.43 20.02
CA PHE A 7 -1.79 -23.36 19.15
C PHE A 7 -1.34 -22.22 20.06
N LEU A 8 -0.04 -22.15 20.31
CA LEU A 8 0.60 -21.01 20.91
C LEU A 8 0.50 -19.85 19.90
N LEU A 9 -0.49 -18.98 20.08
CA LEU A 9 -0.53 -17.70 19.40
C LEU A 9 0.68 -16.89 19.88
N LEU A 10 1.79 -17.00 19.15
CA LEU A 10 2.90 -16.06 19.26
C LEU A 10 2.34 -14.69 18.87
N THR A 11 1.95 -13.91 19.89
CA THR A 11 1.74 -12.46 19.73
C THR A 11 3.10 -11.89 19.36
N VAL A 12 3.33 -11.72 18.05
CA VAL A 12 4.45 -10.93 17.58
C VAL A 12 4.26 -9.55 18.21
N PRO A 13 5.19 -9.08 19.06
CA PRO A 13 5.06 -7.73 19.60
C PRO A 13 4.92 -6.79 18.40
N ALA A 14 4.07 -5.76 18.54
CA ALA A 14 3.92 -4.72 17.52
C ALA A 14 5.32 -4.12 17.31
N LEU A 15 6.07 -4.72 16.37
CA LEU A 15 7.37 -4.21 15.97
C LEU A 15 7.12 -2.77 15.56
N ALA A 16 7.90 -1.86 16.14
CA ALA A 16 7.89 -0.47 15.75
C ALA A 16 7.84 -0.41 14.23
N GLN A 17 6.83 0.30 13.71
CA GLN A 17 6.56 0.34 12.27
C GLN A 17 7.86 0.74 11.56
N PRO A 18 8.45 -0.09 10.70
CA PRO A 18 9.74 0.19 10.09
C PRO A 18 9.66 1.32 9.06
N TRP A 19 8.46 1.87 8.88
CA TRP A 19 8.20 2.88 7.85
C TRP A 19 8.39 4.30 8.38
N PRO A 20 8.85 5.23 7.53
CA PRO A 20 9.16 6.59 7.91
C PRO A 20 7.93 7.30 8.51
N HIS A 21 8.21 8.27 9.40
CA HIS A 21 7.14 9.07 10.00
C HIS A 21 6.40 9.87 8.91
N ASN A 22 7.14 10.49 8.01
CA ASN A 22 6.61 11.25 6.88
C ASN A 22 6.58 10.41 5.60
N PRO A 23 5.56 10.58 4.73
CA PRO A 23 5.51 9.89 3.47
C PRO A 23 6.63 10.37 2.54
N PRO A 24 7.31 9.46 1.82
CA PRO A 24 8.24 9.85 0.78
C PRO A 24 7.52 10.58 -0.36
N PRO A 25 8.11 11.61 -0.96
CA PRO A 25 7.51 12.29 -2.11
C PRO A 25 7.52 11.38 -3.36
N ILE A 26 6.50 11.53 -4.20
CA ILE A 26 6.46 10.90 -5.52
C ILE A 26 6.41 12.03 -6.57
N GLY A 27 7.53 12.28 -7.25
CA GLY A 27 7.67 13.44 -8.13
C GLY A 27 7.46 14.74 -7.35
N HIS A 28 6.52 15.56 -7.83
CA HIS A 28 6.09 16.79 -7.16
C HIS A 28 4.82 16.61 -6.28
N LEU A 29 4.35 15.39 -6.12
CA LEU A 29 3.15 15.08 -5.34
C LEU A 29 3.50 14.87 -3.87
N PHE A 30 2.79 15.55 -3.00
CA PHE A 30 2.94 15.45 -1.55
C PHE A 30 1.68 14.84 -0.95
N LEU A 31 1.85 13.69 -0.33
CA LEU A 31 0.79 13.00 0.39
C LEU A 31 0.56 13.67 1.75
N LYS A 32 -0.70 13.92 2.13
CA LYS A 32 -1.04 14.39 3.47
C LYS A 32 -0.68 13.33 4.51
N GLN A 33 -0.19 13.78 5.68
CA GLN A 33 0.19 12.90 6.78
C GLN A 33 -0.96 11.99 7.24
N GLU A 34 -2.18 12.49 7.24
CA GLU A 34 -3.38 11.73 7.54
C GLU A 34 -3.52 10.50 6.64
N TYR A 35 -3.38 10.68 5.32
CA TYR A 35 -3.49 9.56 4.36
C TYR A 35 -2.31 8.60 4.47
N TRP A 36 -1.12 9.09 4.80
CA TRP A 36 0.02 8.23 5.08
C TRP A 36 -0.23 7.32 6.28
N ASN A 37 -0.87 7.83 7.33
CA ASN A 37 -1.27 7.00 8.46
C ASN A 37 -2.27 5.92 8.08
N TYR A 38 -3.26 6.22 7.24
CA TYR A 38 -4.21 5.23 6.71
C TYR A 38 -3.50 4.19 5.81
N ILE A 39 -2.53 4.61 5.01
CA ILE A 39 -1.72 3.72 4.17
C ILE A 39 -0.91 2.76 5.03
N LYS A 40 -0.24 3.24 6.07
CA LYS A 40 0.54 2.40 7.00
C LYS A 40 -0.36 1.39 7.72
N GLU A 41 -1.52 1.82 8.18
CA GLU A 41 -2.52 0.94 8.79
C GLU A 41 -2.96 -0.17 7.82
N ALA A 42 -3.29 0.19 6.59
CA ALA A 42 -3.70 -0.76 5.56
C ALA A 42 -2.56 -1.72 5.18
N ALA A 43 -1.33 -1.22 5.03
CA ALA A 43 -0.14 -2.01 4.74
C ALA A 43 0.11 -3.06 5.82
N GLN A 44 0.01 -2.68 7.09
CA GLN A 44 0.13 -3.60 8.21
C GLN A 44 -0.98 -4.65 8.22
N ARG A 45 -2.23 -4.23 8.04
CA ARG A 45 -3.39 -5.12 8.07
C ARG A 45 -3.36 -6.17 6.97
N TYR A 46 -2.96 -5.79 5.77
CA TYR A 46 -2.98 -6.65 4.59
C TYR A 46 -1.62 -7.21 4.20
N GLN A 47 -0.56 -6.92 4.96
CA GLN A 47 0.81 -7.42 4.75
C GLN A 47 1.33 -7.11 3.34
N ILE A 48 1.12 -5.88 2.88
CA ILE A 48 1.63 -5.37 1.60
C ILE A 48 2.44 -4.09 1.80
N SER A 49 3.29 -3.76 0.84
CA SER A 49 4.13 -2.55 0.90
C SER A 49 3.29 -1.27 0.97
N PRO A 50 3.53 -0.36 1.94
CA PRO A 50 2.87 0.95 1.98
C PRO A 50 3.23 1.80 0.77
N TYR A 51 4.42 1.63 0.22
CA TYR A 51 4.86 2.36 -0.98
C TYR A 51 4.10 1.94 -2.23
N LEU A 52 3.66 0.67 -2.32
CA LEU A 52 2.79 0.22 -3.41
C LEU A 52 1.41 0.88 -3.31
N ILE A 53 0.82 0.93 -2.11
CA ILE A 53 -0.46 1.62 -1.88
C ILE A 53 -0.31 3.10 -2.22
N GLN A 54 0.75 3.75 -1.75
CA GLN A 54 1.05 5.16 -2.01
C GLN A 54 1.19 5.43 -3.52
N ALA A 55 1.93 4.59 -4.24
CA ALA A 55 2.13 4.72 -5.68
C ALA A 55 0.81 4.61 -6.45
N VAL A 56 -0.06 3.66 -6.07
CA VAL A 56 -1.39 3.53 -6.67
C VAL A 56 -2.22 4.79 -6.40
N CYS A 57 -2.26 5.30 -5.16
CA CYS A 57 -2.96 6.56 -4.85
C CYS A 57 -2.43 7.74 -5.68
N ALA A 58 -1.12 7.83 -5.87
CA ALA A 58 -0.50 8.90 -6.65
C ALA A 58 -0.96 8.90 -8.12
N ILE A 59 -1.02 7.70 -8.72
CA ILE A 59 -1.34 7.56 -10.15
C ILE A 59 -2.86 7.57 -10.39
N GLU A 60 -3.65 6.99 -9.49
CA GLU A 60 -5.10 6.92 -9.64
C GLU A 60 -5.80 8.27 -9.42
N SER A 61 -5.35 9.05 -8.46
CA SER A 61 -6.06 10.28 -8.04
C SER A 61 -5.15 11.49 -7.84
N ARG A 62 -3.82 11.37 -7.90
CA ARG A 62 -2.86 12.40 -7.45
C ARG A 62 -3.12 12.85 -6.01
N TYR A 63 -3.56 11.90 -5.17
CA TYR A 63 -3.96 12.10 -3.78
C TYR A 63 -5.22 12.97 -3.58
N ASP A 64 -6.05 13.12 -4.61
CA ASP A 64 -7.35 13.75 -4.47
C ASP A 64 -8.39 12.77 -3.92
N LYS A 65 -8.86 13.04 -2.70
CA LYS A 65 -9.89 12.21 -2.03
C LYS A 65 -11.26 12.30 -2.70
N ASP A 66 -11.51 13.38 -3.44
CA ASP A 66 -12.78 13.66 -4.11
C ASP A 66 -12.76 13.25 -5.60
N ALA A 67 -11.64 12.69 -6.06
CA ALA A 67 -11.49 12.22 -7.44
C ALA A 67 -12.60 11.23 -7.80
N LYS A 68 -13.19 11.43 -9.00
CA LYS A 68 -14.26 10.59 -9.53
C LYS A 68 -14.04 10.33 -11.02
N SER A 69 -14.08 9.07 -11.42
CA SER A 69 -14.06 8.63 -12.81
C SER A 69 -15.11 7.55 -13.01
N GLY A 70 -16.24 7.89 -13.65
CA GLY A 70 -17.36 6.99 -13.80
C GLY A 70 -17.90 6.49 -12.44
N ARG A 71 -17.72 5.19 -12.18
CA ARG A 71 -18.12 4.53 -10.92
C ARG A 71 -16.96 4.28 -9.96
N CYS A 72 -15.77 4.88 -10.23
CA CYS A 72 -14.58 4.81 -9.38
C CYS A 72 -14.46 6.10 -8.56
N PHE A 73 -14.06 5.98 -7.29
CA PHE A 73 -14.03 7.08 -6.34
C PHE A 73 -12.75 7.08 -5.50
N GLY A 74 -12.34 8.30 -5.11
CA GLY A 74 -11.38 8.58 -4.06
C GLY A 74 -9.93 8.24 -4.40
N LEU A 75 -9.11 8.20 -3.36
CA LEU A 75 -7.65 8.10 -3.44
C LEU A 75 -7.12 6.95 -4.30
N MET A 76 -7.76 5.80 -4.23
CA MET A 76 -7.37 4.58 -4.97
C MET A 76 -8.32 4.26 -6.13
N GLN A 77 -9.19 5.20 -6.52
CA GLN A 77 -10.20 5.02 -7.58
C GLN A 77 -10.95 3.68 -7.45
N LEU A 78 -11.43 3.40 -6.22
CA LEU A 78 -12.10 2.14 -5.93
C LEU A 78 -13.48 2.10 -6.60
N HIS A 79 -13.71 1.09 -7.44
CA HIS A 79 -14.99 0.91 -8.11
C HIS A 79 -16.10 0.61 -7.11
N GLN A 80 -17.27 1.20 -7.30
CA GLN A 80 -18.42 1.11 -6.39
C GLN A 80 -18.82 -0.34 -6.08
N ASP A 81 -18.83 -1.23 -7.07
CA ASP A 81 -19.19 -2.63 -6.85
C ASP A 81 -18.13 -3.38 -6.05
N THR A 82 -16.85 -3.01 -6.25
CA THR A 82 -15.74 -3.53 -5.45
C THR A 82 -15.86 -3.05 -4.01
N ALA A 83 -16.13 -1.76 -3.79
CA ALA A 83 -16.36 -1.21 -2.46
C ALA A 83 -17.51 -1.93 -1.73
N LYS A 84 -18.63 -2.17 -2.43
CA LYS A 84 -19.75 -2.95 -1.89
C LYS A 84 -19.35 -4.37 -1.52
N LYS A 85 -18.57 -5.06 -2.37
CA LYS A 85 -18.07 -6.41 -2.11
C LYS A 85 -17.19 -6.48 -0.85
N TYR A 86 -16.40 -5.44 -0.59
CA TYR A 86 -15.51 -5.38 0.58
C TYR A 86 -16.16 -4.68 1.79
N GLY A 87 -17.43 -4.27 1.68
CA GLY A 87 -18.18 -3.62 2.77
C GLY A 87 -17.60 -2.26 3.19
N VAL A 88 -17.02 -1.51 2.25
CA VAL A 88 -16.39 -0.21 2.52
C VAL A 88 -17.08 0.95 1.79
N ASP A 89 -17.04 2.14 2.39
CA ASP A 89 -17.44 3.37 1.71
C ASP A 89 -16.29 3.90 0.84
N SER A 90 -16.45 3.81 -0.49
CA SER A 90 -15.44 4.28 -1.44
C SER A 90 -15.20 5.79 -1.42
N ARG A 91 -16.07 6.59 -0.79
CA ARG A 91 -15.92 8.05 -0.68
C ARG A 91 -15.20 8.49 0.58
N ALA A 92 -15.17 7.66 1.61
CA ALA A 92 -14.44 7.94 2.84
C ALA A 92 -12.94 7.62 2.66
N PRO A 93 -12.01 8.58 2.86
CA PRO A 93 -10.59 8.39 2.53
C PRO A 93 -9.96 7.15 3.15
N ARG A 94 -10.16 6.94 4.46
CA ARG A 94 -9.62 5.76 5.16
C ARG A 94 -10.21 4.47 4.62
N ALA A 95 -11.54 4.40 4.42
CA ALA A 95 -12.21 3.21 3.93
C ALA A 95 -11.83 2.92 2.46
N ASN A 96 -11.62 3.95 1.64
CA ASN A 96 -11.15 3.84 0.27
C ASN A 96 -9.75 3.20 0.20
N ILE A 97 -8.80 3.69 1.01
CA ILE A 97 -7.45 3.13 1.12
C ILE A 97 -7.50 1.68 1.62
N MET A 98 -8.29 1.38 2.66
CA MET A 98 -8.45 0.03 3.19
C MET A 98 -9.01 -0.93 2.14
N GLY A 99 -10.05 -0.53 1.42
CA GLY A 99 -10.66 -1.34 0.36
C GLY A 99 -9.72 -1.58 -0.83
N GLY A 100 -9.04 -0.53 -1.30
CA GLY A 100 -8.05 -0.63 -2.37
C GLY A 100 -6.87 -1.52 -1.99
N ALA A 101 -6.36 -1.39 -0.77
CA ALA A 101 -5.30 -2.23 -0.24
C ALA A 101 -5.72 -3.70 -0.12
N ALA A 102 -6.95 -3.97 0.31
CA ALA A 102 -7.51 -5.33 0.34
C ALA A 102 -7.56 -5.96 -1.06
N VAL A 103 -7.95 -5.18 -2.07
CA VAL A 103 -7.91 -5.63 -3.48
C VAL A 103 -6.49 -5.95 -3.92
N LEU A 104 -5.54 -5.04 -3.67
CA LEU A 104 -4.12 -5.26 -4.01
C LEU A 104 -3.57 -6.52 -3.33
N ALA A 105 -3.82 -6.71 -2.03
CA ALA A 105 -3.36 -7.89 -1.29
C ALA A 105 -3.95 -9.19 -1.86
N SER A 106 -5.24 -9.19 -2.18
CA SER A 106 -5.90 -10.34 -2.81
C SER A 106 -5.27 -10.67 -4.18
N LEU A 107 -4.94 -9.65 -4.97
CA LEU A 107 -4.28 -9.82 -6.26
C LEU A 107 -2.81 -10.27 -6.09
N MET A 108 -2.08 -9.71 -5.12
CA MET A 108 -0.71 -10.15 -4.79
C MET A 108 -0.67 -11.64 -4.45
N LYS A 109 -1.60 -12.10 -3.61
CA LYS A 109 -1.74 -13.53 -3.30
C LYS A 109 -2.08 -14.37 -4.54
N ARG A 110 -2.99 -13.88 -5.40
CA ARG A 110 -3.45 -14.60 -6.60
C ARG A 110 -2.37 -14.75 -7.66
N TYR A 111 -1.45 -13.78 -7.77
CA TYR A 111 -0.41 -13.71 -8.79
C TYR A 111 1.01 -13.87 -8.23
N ASP A 112 1.13 -14.51 -7.05
CA ASP A 112 2.42 -14.86 -6.42
C ASP A 112 3.40 -13.66 -6.33
N GLY A 113 2.86 -12.48 -6.05
CA GLY A 113 3.65 -11.25 -5.92
C GLY A 113 4.07 -10.58 -7.24
N ASP A 114 3.63 -11.08 -8.40
CA ASP A 114 3.91 -10.44 -9.70
C ASP A 114 3.18 -9.08 -9.79
N ILE A 115 3.88 -8.02 -9.41
CA ILE A 115 3.35 -6.64 -9.37
C ILE A 115 2.77 -6.23 -10.74
N ARG A 116 3.38 -6.62 -11.85
CA ARG A 116 2.90 -6.25 -13.19
C ARG A 116 1.53 -6.86 -13.47
N LYS A 117 1.34 -8.15 -13.17
CA LYS A 117 0.04 -8.81 -13.29
C LYS A 117 -1.00 -8.22 -12.33
N VAL A 118 -0.58 -7.91 -11.10
CA VAL A 118 -1.43 -7.26 -10.09
C VAL A 118 -1.96 -5.93 -10.61
N LEU A 119 -1.10 -5.05 -11.11
CA LEU A 119 -1.49 -3.73 -11.61
C LEU A 119 -2.39 -3.81 -12.85
N ARG A 120 -2.11 -4.71 -13.78
CA ARG A 120 -2.99 -4.96 -14.95
C ARG A 120 -4.38 -5.44 -14.55
N LYS A 121 -4.49 -6.14 -13.42
CA LYS A 121 -5.77 -6.64 -12.94
C LYS A 121 -6.49 -5.65 -12.04
N TYR A 122 -5.73 -4.83 -11.31
CA TYR A 122 -6.28 -3.75 -10.48
C TYR A 122 -7.00 -2.72 -11.34
N ASN A 123 -6.35 -2.22 -12.37
CA ASN A 123 -6.94 -1.34 -13.37
C ASN A 123 -7.22 -2.14 -14.64
N SER A 124 -8.48 -2.52 -14.85
CA SER A 124 -8.92 -3.36 -15.99
C SER A 124 -8.76 -2.70 -17.36
N THR A 125 -8.63 -1.37 -17.38
CA THR A 125 -8.31 -0.58 -18.60
C THR A 125 -6.81 -0.29 -18.69
N CYS A 126 -6.00 -0.98 -17.88
CA CYS A 126 -4.57 -0.75 -17.71
C CYS A 126 -3.83 -0.77 -19.03
N THR A 127 -3.28 0.38 -19.39
CA THR A 127 -2.29 0.50 -20.46
C THR A 127 -0.90 0.16 -19.92
N ALA A 128 0.03 -0.19 -20.81
CA ALA A 128 1.45 -0.34 -20.44
C ALA A 128 2.04 0.95 -19.84
N ALA A 129 1.44 2.10 -20.10
CA ALA A 129 1.81 3.38 -19.51
C ALA A 129 1.46 3.41 -18.02
N TYR A 130 0.22 3.07 -17.63
CA TYR A 130 -0.20 3.00 -16.24
C TYR A 130 0.71 2.09 -15.40
N GLU A 131 0.97 0.87 -15.87
CA GLU A 131 1.87 -0.07 -15.20
C GLU A 131 3.25 0.55 -14.95
N ARG A 132 3.85 1.16 -16.00
CA ARG A 132 5.17 1.80 -15.87
C ARG A 132 5.16 2.97 -14.87
N GLU A 133 4.11 3.78 -14.87
CA GLU A 133 4.00 4.94 -13.98
C GLU A 133 3.87 4.50 -12.52
N VAL A 134 3.03 3.51 -12.22
CA VAL A 134 2.90 2.98 -10.85
C VAL A 134 4.20 2.35 -10.39
N ILE A 135 4.88 1.55 -11.22
CA ILE A 135 6.17 0.93 -10.86
C ILE A 135 7.24 2.00 -10.62
N ARG A 136 7.30 3.05 -11.47
CA ARG A 136 8.23 4.17 -11.27
C ARG A 136 7.98 4.85 -9.92
N ALA A 137 6.73 5.19 -9.63
CA ALA A 137 6.33 5.83 -8.37
C ALA A 137 6.66 4.94 -7.15
N TYR A 138 6.41 3.65 -7.25
CA TYR A 138 6.73 2.68 -6.22
C TYR A 138 8.23 2.61 -5.94
N ASN A 139 9.05 2.49 -6.98
CA ASN A 139 10.50 2.45 -6.85
C ASN A 139 11.05 3.77 -6.26
N GLN A 140 10.52 4.92 -6.71
CA GLN A 140 10.92 6.21 -6.19
C GLN A 140 10.66 6.33 -4.68
N ALA A 141 9.47 5.91 -4.22
CA ALA A 141 9.12 5.94 -2.81
C ALA A 141 10.02 5.04 -1.96
N GLN A 142 10.35 3.84 -2.45
CA GLN A 142 11.27 2.91 -1.77
C GLN A 142 12.70 3.45 -1.70
N HIS A 143 13.21 4.03 -2.78
CA HIS A 143 14.58 4.58 -2.81
C HIS A 143 14.74 5.77 -1.87
N PHE A 144 13.72 6.61 -1.71
CA PHE A 144 13.76 7.72 -0.79
C PHE A 144 13.97 7.25 0.65
N GLU A 145 13.33 6.16 1.06
CA GLU A 145 13.52 5.59 2.39
C GLU A 145 14.95 5.10 2.60
N ILE A 146 15.46 4.31 1.66
CA ILE A 146 16.81 3.74 1.77
C ILE A 146 17.88 4.83 1.90
N SER A 147 17.74 5.91 1.13
CA SER A 147 18.68 7.04 1.16
C SER A 147 18.53 7.93 2.39
N SER A 148 17.39 7.91 3.06
CA SER A 148 17.14 8.67 4.30
C SER A 148 17.59 7.94 5.57
N LEU A 149 17.95 6.65 5.48
CA LEU A 149 18.50 5.91 6.61
C LEU A 149 19.92 6.40 6.92
N PRO A 150 20.29 6.57 8.22
CA PRO A 150 21.64 6.91 8.59
C PRO A 150 22.60 5.81 8.09
N PRO A 151 23.79 6.18 7.58
CA PRO A 151 24.75 5.20 7.10
C PRO A 151 25.07 4.19 8.20
N ASN A 152 25.03 2.90 7.84
CA ASN A 152 25.29 1.81 8.76
C ASN A 152 26.70 1.99 9.37
N LYS A 153 26.79 2.37 10.66
CA LYS A 153 28.06 2.52 11.32
C LYS A 153 28.74 1.15 11.34
N PRO A 154 29.97 1.00 10.79
CA PRO A 154 30.67 -0.26 10.88
C PRO A 154 30.82 -0.65 12.35
N ASN A 155 30.48 -1.90 12.66
CA ASN A 155 30.68 -2.48 13.99
C ASN A 155 32.14 -2.27 14.40
N LYS A 156 32.37 -1.42 15.40
CA LYS A 156 33.70 -1.26 16.01
C LYS A 156 34.05 -2.60 16.63
N PRO A 157 35.19 -3.22 16.29
CA PRO A 157 35.60 -4.46 16.94
C PRO A 157 35.72 -4.20 18.44
N ARG A 158 35.16 -5.07 19.25
CA ARG A 158 35.37 -5.06 20.70
C ARG A 158 36.78 -5.55 20.96
N ASN A 159 37.61 -4.65 21.47
CA ASN A 159 38.89 -5.02 22.09
C ASN A 159 38.66 -5.77 23.40
#